data_d4967ae4184ef5d8031426ed283f60f1
#
_entry.id   d4967ae4184ef5d8031426ed283f60f1
#
_cell.length_a   1.000
_cell.length_b   1.000
_cell.length_c   1.000
_cell.angle_alpha   90.00
_cell.angle_beta   90.00
_cell.angle_gamma   90.00
#
_symmetry.space_group_name_H-M   'P 1'
#
loop_
_entity.id
_entity.type
_entity.pdbx_description
1 polymer ?
#
loop_
_entity_poly.entity_id
_entity_poly.type
_entity_poly.pdbx_seq_one_letter_code
_entity_poly.pdbx_strand_id
1 'polypeptide(L)'
;SNTTSAISGGDASAIQAAKEALTAGYATLVPKVVENLAYQKNVTSAWVDPDETTDMTNTRSPLSNAVDGVYNNSDKYAIYGKDGKDKGSYITIDLGQQCKINNVNLWRYWSDGRTYKATALVVSDTADFAKKTVLYYSGDSDVYNLGVDPTDTLYAETSAGKALYSGEAVTGRYVRLYAMGKVGSNTTSGHENHIVEIQVNGSATDSDPYDLTEYRKILKEAKTEAAKDIYTAESVAALNEQITASEALIAELDAAINAGNQPNKSWSEVALRQP
;
A
#
# COMPACT_ATOMS: atom_id res chain seq x y z
N SER A 1 -46.44 -8.83 44.45
CA SER A 1 -45.38 -9.87 44.35
C SER A 1 -45.63 -10.73 43.13
N ASN A 2 -44.69 -10.84 42.21
CA ASN A 2 -44.63 -11.66 40.99
C ASN A 2 -44.80 -10.95 39.65
N THR A 3 -44.26 -9.77 39.51
CA THR A 3 -44.06 -9.19 38.16
C THR A 3 -42.62 -9.27 37.69
N THR A 4 -41.73 -9.86 38.48
CA THR A 4 -40.29 -9.99 38.14
C THR A 4 -39.96 -11.31 37.41
N SER A 5 -40.91 -12.21 37.21
CA SER A 5 -40.65 -13.53 36.56
C SER A 5 -41.04 -13.63 35.10
N ALA A 6 -41.57 -12.57 34.49
CA ALA A 6 -42.04 -12.58 33.11
C ALA A 6 -41.13 -11.81 32.14
N ILE A 7 -40.02 -11.29 32.61
CA ILE A 7 -38.95 -10.88 31.72
C ILE A 7 -38.14 -12.15 31.42
N SER A 8 -38.76 -12.98 30.59
CA SER A 8 -38.28 -14.32 30.26
C SER A 8 -37.06 -14.24 29.40
N GLY A 9 -36.18 -15.24 29.47
CA GLY A 9 -34.89 -15.38 28.83
C GLY A 9 -34.80 -15.11 27.31
N GLY A 10 -35.92 -14.74 26.65
CA GLY A 10 -35.94 -14.28 25.27
C GLY A 10 -35.33 -12.89 25.10
N ASP A 11 -35.57 -11.99 26.05
CA ASP A 11 -35.12 -10.60 25.94
C ASP A 11 -33.63 -10.46 26.25
N ALA A 12 -33.15 -11.22 27.23
CA ALA A 12 -31.72 -11.32 27.53
C ALA A 12 -30.93 -11.93 26.38
N SER A 13 -31.53 -12.87 25.63
CA SER A 13 -30.87 -13.50 24.49
C SER A 13 -30.74 -12.55 23.28
N ALA A 14 -31.71 -11.68 23.03
CA ALA A 14 -31.65 -10.67 21.95
C ALA A 14 -30.57 -9.62 22.22
N ILE A 15 -30.43 -9.14 23.45
CA ILE A 15 -29.39 -8.22 23.86
C ILE A 15 -28.03 -8.90 23.80
N GLN A 16 -27.89 -10.13 24.27
CA GLN A 16 -26.67 -10.90 24.17
C GLN A 16 -26.28 -11.14 22.73
N ALA A 17 -27.22 -11.48 21.84
CA ALA A 17 -27.01 -11.62 20.41
C ALA A 17 -26.53 -10.29 19.76
N ALA A 18 -27.11 -9.15 20.16
CA ALA A 18 -26.64 -7.84 19.67
C ALA A 18 -25.21 -7.51 20.15
N LYS A 19 -24.87 -7.84 21.40
CA LYS A 19 -23.49 -7.71 21.92
C LYS A 19 -22.51 -8.61 21.17
N GLU A 20 -22.87 -9.86 20.94
CA GLU A 20 -22.05 -10.82 20.20
C GLU A 20 -21.89 -10.38 18.74
N ALA A 21 -22.95 -9.85 18.10
CA ALA A 21 -22.87 -9.31 16.75
C ALA A 21 -21.96 -8.09 16.65
N LEU A 22 -22.00 -7.17 17.63
CA LEU A 22 -21.07 -6.05 17.71
C LEU A 22 -19.63 -6.54 17.91
N THR A 23 -19.41 -7.47 18.83
CA THR A 23 -18.09 -8.08 19.08
C THR A 23 -17.57 -8.82 17.85
N ALA A 24 -18.43 -9.61 17.18
CA ALA A 24 -18.10 -10.27 15.94
C ALA A 24 -17.82 -9.26 14.80
N GLY A 25 -18.60 -8.17 14.74
CA GLY A 25 -18.41 -7.05 13.82
C GLY A 25 -17.00 -6.44 13.93
N TYR A 26 -16.46 -6.30 15.14
CA TYR A 26 -15.07 -5.88 15.34
C TYR A 26 -14.07 -6.84 14.64
N ALA A 27 -14.29 -8.13 14.74
CA ALA A 27 -13.42 -9.14 14.14
C ALA A 27 -13.49 -9.15 12.60
N THR A 28 -14.55 -8.60 12.01
CA THR A 28 -14.73 -8.51 10.54
C THR A 28 -14.20 -7.21 9.93
N LEU A 29 -13.80 -6.23 10.75
CA LEU A 29 -13.13 -5.03 10.26
C LEU A 29 -11.73 -5.40 9.77
N VAL A 30 -11.66 -5.88 8.55
CA VAL A 30 -10.39 -6.17 7.89
C VAL A 30 -9.87 -4.84 7.31
N PRO A 31 -8.60 -4.47 7.57
CA PRO A 31 -7.98 -3.39 6.82
C PRO A 31 -8.14 -3.70 5.35
N LYS A 32 -8.58 -2.74 4.55
CA LYS A 32 -8.66 -2.92 3.11
C LYS A 32 -7.30 -3.39 2.62
N VAL A 33 -7.29 -4.52 1.93
CA VAL A 33 -6.06 -5.17 1.48
C VAL A 33 -5.18 -4.11 0.82
N VAL A 34 -3.93 -4.03 1.27
CA VAL A 34 -2.90 -3.21 0.61
C VAL A 34 -2.75 -3.78 -0.79
N GLU A 35 -3.31 -3.10 -1.76
CA GLU A 35 -3.29 -3.54 -3.16
C GLU A 35 -1.97 -3.16 -3.80
N ASN A 36 -1.47 -4.00 -4.71
CA ASN A 36 -0.43 -3.59 -5.64
C ASN A 36 -1.04 -2.62 -6.66
N LEU A 37 -0.93 -1.33 -6.38
CA LEU A 37 -1.48 -0.25 -7.19
C LEU A 37 -0.84 -0.16 -8.58
N ALA A 38 0.34 -0.75 -8.76
CA ALA A 38 1.06 -0.79 -10.03
C ALA A 38 0.59 -1.94 -10.95
N TYR A 39 -0.15 -2.91 -10.42
CA TYR A 39 -0.54 -4.09 -11.19
C TYR A 39 -1.27 -3.72 -12.48
N GLN A 40 -0.71 -4.16 -13.62
CA GLN A 40 -1.20 -3.92 -14.98
C GLN A 40 -1.40 -2.44 -15.35
N LYS A 41 -0.69 -1.53 -14.67
CA LYS A 41 -0.71 -0.11 -15.00
C LYS A 41 0.13 0.21 -16.23
N ASN A 42 -0.11 1.39 -16.79
CA ASN A 42 0.68 1.90 -17.90
C ASN A 42 2.09 2.26 -17.44
N VAL A 43 3.09 1.74 -18.13
CA VAL A 43 4.51 1.99 -17.87
C VAL A 43 5.15 2.58 -19.11
N THR A 44 5.85 3.68 -18.94
CA THR A 44 6.65 4.34 -19.97
C THR A 44 8.10 4.40 -19.55
N SER A 45 9.02 4.57 -20.51
CA SER A 45 10.45 4.77 -20.25
C SER A 45 10.96 5.99 -20.97
N ALA A 46 11.97 6.65 -20.37
CA ALA A 46 12.70 7.73 -21.00
C ALA A 46 14.16 7.81 -20.47
N TRP A 47 14.99 8.55 -21.17
CA TRP A 47 16.32 8.89 -20.72
C TRP A 47 16.27 10.01 -19.69
N VAL A 48 17.26 10.05 -18.80
CA VAL A 48 17.45 11.18 -17.87
C VAL A 48 17.90 12.42 -18.64
N ASP A 49 18.78 12.22 -19.64
CA ASP A 49 19.20 13.25 -20.58
C ASP A 49 18.09 13.46 -21.63
N PRO A 50 17.43 14.61 -21.69
CA PRO A 50 16.35 14.88 -22.64
C PRO A 50 16.81 14.92 -24.11
N ASP A 51 18.10 15.10 -24.35
CA ASP A 51 18.68 15.12 -25.70
C ASP A 51 19.01 13.71 -26.21
N GLU A 52 18.97 12.69 -25.36
CA GLU A 52 19.16 11.30 -25.75
C GLU A 52 17.85 10.73 -26.31
N THR A 53 17.87 10.38 -27.61
CA THR A 53 16.68 9.91 -28.34
C THR A 53 16.78 8.46 -28.80
N THR A 54 17.81 7.73 -28.36
CA THR A 54 17.95 6.32 -28.72
C THR A 54 16.75 5.51 -28.24
N ASP A 55 16.14 4.75 -29.15
CA ASP A 55 15.01 3.90 -28.86
C ASP A 55 15.38 2.81 -27.82
N MET A 56 14.61 2.75 -26.74
CA MET A 56 14.73 1.77 -25.66
C MET A 56 13.73 0.62 -25.78
N THR A 57 12.90 0.60 -26.82
CA THR A 57 11.86 -0.42 -26.98
C THR A 57 12.44 -1.81 -27.06
N ASN A 58 11.96 -2.72 -26.22
CA ASN A 58 12.31 -4.13 -26.28
C ASN A 58 11.02 -4.97 -26.38
N THR A 59 10.79 -5.51 -27.58
CA THR A 59 9.56 -6.28 -27.87
C THR A 59 9.53 -7.65 -27.21
N ARG A 60 10.68 -8.22 -26.84
CA ARG A 60 10.77 -9.51 -26.14
C ARG A 60 10.62 -9.39 -24.65
N SER A 61 10.97 -8.22 -24.11
CA SER A 61 10.91 -7.92 -22.68
C SER A 61 10.23 -6.55 -22.47
N PRO A 62 8.92 -6.45 -22.77
CA PRO A 62 8.19 -5.20 -22.76
C PRO A 62 8.07 -4.63 -21.34
N LEU A 63 7.88 -3.32 -21.23
CA LEU A 63 7.77 -2.63 -19.95
C LEU A 63 6.61 -3.15 -19.07
N SER A 64 5.56 -3.70 -19.68
CA SER A 64 4.44 -4.31 -18.96
C SER A 64 4.85 -5.49 -18.06
N ASN A 65 5.96 -6.15 -18.34
CA ASN A 65 6.48 -7.21 -17.47
C ASN A 65 6.92 -6.69 -16.09
N ALA A 66 7.21 -5.39 -15.96
CA ALA A 66 7.59 -4.80 -14.69
C ALA A 66 6.44 -4.67 -13.68
N VAL A 67 5.18 -4.85 -14.11
CA VAL A 67 3.96 -4.64 -13.30
C VAL A 67 2.91 -5.73 -13.53
N ASP A 68 3.33 -6.93 -13.94
CA ASP A 68 2.40 -8.01 -14.30
C ASP A 68 2.08 -8.97 -13.14
N GLY A 69 2.65 -8.73 -11.96
CA GLY A 69 2.45 -9.53 -10.75
C GLY A 69 3.36 -10.76 -10.65
N VAL A 70 4.27 -10.98 -11.60
CA VAL A 70 5.17 -12.13 -11.62
C VAL A 70 6.55 -11.77 -11.08
N TYR A 71 6.75 -11.91 -9.78
CA TYR A 71 8.02 -11.57 -9.11
C TYR A 71 8.93 -12.77 -8.81
N ASN A 72 8.47 -14.00 -9.01
CA ASN A 72 9.19 -15.23 -8.67
C ASN A 72 9.84 -15.93 -9.88
N ASN A 73 9.83 -15.30 -11.04
CA ASN A 73 10.44 -15.82 -12.27
C ASN A 73 11.41 -14.80 -12.85
N SER A 74 12.73 -14.99 -12.62
CA SER A 74 13.77 -14.08 -13.11
C SER A 74 13.88 -14.01 -14.62
N ASP A 75 13.33 -14.96 -15.36
CA ASP A 75 13.38 -14.97 -16.82
C ASP A 75 12.28 -14.13 -17.47
N LYS A 76 11.33 -13.64 -16.68
CA LYS A 76 10.28 -12.75 -17.11
C LYS A 76 10.53 -11.35 -16.56
N TYR A 77 11.08 -10.48 -17.36
CA TYR A 77 11.46 -9.12 -16.97
C TYR A 77 11.19 -8.10 -18.07
N ALA A 78 11.09 -6.84 -17.68
CA ALA A 78 11.12 -5.69 -18.55
C ALA A 78 12.56 -5.22 -18.78
N ILE A 79 12.85 -4.71 -19.98
CA ILE A 79 14.12 -4.05 -20.31
C ILE A 79 13.87 -2.59 -20.65
N TYR A 80 14.69 -1.70 -20.11
CA TYR A 80 14.80 -0.30 -20.52
C TYR A 80 16.23 0.20 -20.37
N GLY A 81 16.53 1.34 -21.01
CA GLY A 81 17.92 1.74 -21.23
C GLY A 81 18.53 0.95 -22.41
N LYS A 82 19.78 1.18 -22.72
CA LYS A 82 20.46 0.49 -23.82
C LYS A 82 21.96 0.41 -23.59
N ASP A 83 22.52 -0.77 -23.86
CA ASP A 83 23.97 -0.97 -23.83
C ASP A 83 24.69 -0.03 -24.79
N GLY A 84 25.87 0.41 -24.41
CA GLY A 84 26.66 1.40 -25.15
C GLY A 84 26.22 2.86 -24.90
N LYS A 85 25.20 3.11 -24.11
CA LYS A 85 24.75 4.45 -23.71
C LYS A 85 25.02 4.69 -22.23
N ASP A 86 25.96 5.57 -21.93
CA ASP A 86 26.34 5.92 -20.55
C ASP A 86 25.43 7.00 -19.97
N LYS A 87 24.13 6.78 -20.11
CA LYS A 87 23.08 7.69 -19.65
C LYS A 87 22.14 6.95 -18.70
N GLY A 88 21.74 7.62 -17.65
CA GLY A 88 20.65 7.13 -16.81
C GLY A 88 19.33 7.10 -17.57
N SER A 89 18.50 6.16 -17.21
CA SER A 89 17.15 6.04 -17.74
C SER A 89 16.16 5.78 -16.61
N TYR A 90 14.87 5.97 -16.87
CA TYR A 90 13.84 5.70 -15.89
C TYR A 90 12.61 5.07 -16.53
N ILE A 91 11.85 4.37 -15.72
CA ILE A 91 10.44 4.05 -16.01
C ILE A 91 9.53 4.93 -15.17
N THR A 92 8.36 5.23 -15.70
CA THR A 92 7.29 5.91 -14.99
C THR A 92 6.02 5.06 -15.05
N ILE A 93 5.43 4.81 -13.89
CA ILE A 93 4.17 4.10 -13.71
C ILE A 93 3.11 5.14 -13.39
N ASP A 94 2.04 5.23 -14.17
CA ASP A 94 0.86 6.02 -13.86
C ASP A 94 -0.14 5.14 -13.11
N LEU A 95 -0.35 5.39 -11.82
CA LEU A 95 -1.31 4.66 -10.99
C LEU A 95 -2.77 4.96 -11.39
N GLY A 96 -3.01 5.95 -12.26
CA GLY A 96 -4.32 6.33 -12.76
C GLY A 96 -5.04 7.35 -11.90
N GLN A 97 -4.71 7.44 -10.63
CA GLN A 97 -5.27 8.38 -9.65
C GLN A 97 -4.26 8.66 -8.54
N GLN A 98 -4.54 9.64 -7.71
CA GLN A 98 -3.79 9.85 -6.48
C GLN A 98 -3.96 8.67 -5.52
N CYS A 99 -2.86 8.22 -4.95
CA CYS A 99 -2.80 7.09 -4.04
C CYS A 99 -1.96 7.43 -2.81
N LYS A 100 -2.24 6.76 -1.71
CA LYS A 100 -1.41 6.70 -0.51
C LYS A 100 -0.52 5.48 -0.64
N ILE A 101 0.78 5.71 -0.79
CA ILE A 101 1.81 4.68 -1.02
C ILE A 101 2.59 4.52 0.28
N ASN A 102 2.60 3.34 0.85
CA ASN A 102 3.31 3.04 2.10
C ASN A 102 4.40 1.98 1.97
N ASN A 103 4.45 1.27 0.84
CA ASN A 103 5.50 0.32 0.58
C ASN A 103 5.74 0.19 -0.93
N VAL A 104 7.02 0.08 -1.32
CA VAL A 104 7.43 -0.24 -2.70
C VAL A 104 8.50 -1.31 -2.67
N ASN A 105 8.22 -2.44 -3.32
CA ASN A 105 9.15 -3.55 -3.48
C ASN A 105 9.59 -3.65 -4.93
N LEU A 106 10.87 -3.95 -5.12
CA LEU A 106 11.49 -4.11 -6.43
C LEU A 106 12.17 -5.47 -6.53
N TRP A 107 11.92 -6.19 -7.61
CA TRP A 107 12.66 -7.36 -8.04
C TRP A 107 13.31 -7.06 -9.38
N ARG A 108 14.62 -7.20 -9.44
CA ARG A 108 15.38 -7.13 -10.66
C ARG A 108 15.91 -8.51 -11.02
N TYR A 109 16.42 -8.68 -12.21
CA TYR A 109 17.03 -9.94 -12.59
C TYR A 109 18.19 -10.30 -11.64
N TRP A 110 18.12 -11.46 -11.02
CA TRP A 110 19.03 -11.88 -9.93
C TRP A 110 19.85 -13.14 -10.23
N SER A 111 19.52 -13.90 -11.29
CA SER A 111 20.02 -15.28 -11.45
C SER A 111 21.52 -15.36 -11.78
N ASP A 112 22.20 -14.28 -12.12
CA ASP A 112 23.62 -14.26 -12.44
C ASP A 112 24.49 -13.46 -11.45
N GLY A 113 23.91 -13.05 -10.31
CA GLY A 113 24.64 -12.36 -9.24
C GLY A 113 25.07 -10.92 -9.58
N ARG A 114 24.47 -10.31 -10.61
CA ARG A 114 24.75 -8.91 -10.95
C ARG A 114 24.31 -7.95 -9.87
N THR A 115 25.01 -6.81 -9.80
CA THR A 115 24.55 -5.62 -9.09
C THR A 115 24.03 -4.59 -10.08
N TYR A 116 23.20 -3.68 -9.60
CA TYR A 116 22.75 -2.55 -10.39
C TYR A 116 23.43 -1.29 -9.89
N LYS A 117 23.77 -0.40 -10.84
CA LYS A 117 24.30 0.92 -10.55
C LYS A 117 23.27 1.79 -9.86
N ALA A 118 23.56 3.07 -9.67
CA ALA A 118 22.69 4.01 -8.97
C ALA A 118 21.19 3.82 -9.30
N THR A 119 20.37 3.80 -8.28
CA THR A 119 18.92 3.58 -8.37
C THR A 119 18.20 4.58 -7.50
N ALA A 120 17.18 5.26 -8.02
CA ALA A 120 16.33 6.13 -7.22
C ALA A 120 14.84 5.86 -7.48
N LEU A 121 14.05 5.91 -6.41
CA LEU A 121 12.59 5.82 -6.43
C LEU A 121 12.01 7.17 -6.07
N VAL A 122 11.13 7.69 -6.91
CA VAL A 122 10.54 9.01 -6.77
C VAL A 122 9.03 8.94 -6.99
N VAL A 123 8.27 9.70 -6.21
CA VAL A 123 6.82 9.82 -6.32
C VAL A 123 6.44 11.28 -6.59
N SER A 124 5.41 11.49 -7.40
CA SER A 124 4.85 12.80 -7.72
C SER A 124 3.35 12.74 -7.97
N ASP A 125 2.67 13.86 -7.75
CA ASP A 125 1.26 14.06 -8.12
C ASP A 125 1.08 14.38 -9.60
N THR A 126 2.13 14.86 -10.27
CA THR A 126 2.10 15.30 -11.66
C THR A 126 3.12 14.56 -12.52
N ALA A 127 2.78 14.36 -13.80
CA ALA A 127 3.58 13.58 -14.75
C ALA A 127 4.95 14.21 -15.06
N ASP A 128 5.08 15.52 -14.88
CA ASP A 128 6.34 16.26 -15.10
C ASP A 128 7.32 16.15 -13.93
N PHE A 129 6.88 15.65 -12.78
CA PHE A 129 7.69 15.55 -11.56
C PHE A 129 8.26 16.90 -11.09
N ALA A 130 7.56 18.00 -11.38
CA ALA A 130 7.97 19.34 -10.93
C ALA A 130 8.05 19.43 -9.40
N LYS A 131 7.09 18.79 -8.72
CA LYS A 131 7.15 18.51 -7.28
C LYS A 131 7.26 17.01 -7.10
N LYS A 132 8.28 16.58 -6.37
CA LYS A 132 8.58 15.15 -6.20
C LYS A 132 9.06 14.87 -4.79
N THR A 133 8.81 13.64 -4.34
CA THR A 133 9.39 13.08 -3.11
C THR A 133 10.29 11.92 -3.49
N VAL A 134 11.56 11.99 -3.08
CA VAL A 134 12.53 10.89 -3.24
C VAL A 134 12.34 9.94 -2.06
N LEU A 135 11.96 8.70 -2.34
CA LEU A 135 11.72 7.67 -1.32
C LEU A 135 12.92 6.75 -1.10
N TYR A 136 13.74 6.57 -2.13
CA TYR A 136 14.93 5.74 -2.09
C TYR A 136 15.99 6.29 -3.05
N TYR A 137 17.25 6.22 -2.64
CA TYR A 137 18.37 6.51 -3.52
C TYR A 137 19.60 5.71 -3.07
N SER A 138 20.16 4.91 -4.00
CA SER A 138 21.44 4.19 -3.81
C SER A 138 22.46 4.65 -4.84
N GLY A 139 23.73 4.69 -4.45
CA GLY A 139 24.84 5.08 -5.32
C GLY A 139 25.84 5.95 -4.56
N ASP A 140 26.79 6.52 -5.30
CA ASP A 140 27.89 7.30 -4.72
C ASP A 140 27.67 8.82 -4.77
N SER A 141 26.75 9.28 -5.61
CA SER A 141 26.45 10.72 -5.80
C SER A 141 25.09 10.91 -6.47
N ASP A 142 24.59 12.15 -6.47
CA ASP A 142 23.32 12.53 -7.12
C ASP A 142 23.45 12.60 -8.64
N VAL A 143 23.57 11.42 -9.28
CA VAL A 143 23.72 11.30 -10.73
C VAL A 143 22.45 11.61 -11.53
N TYR A 144 21.30 11.73 -10.86
CA TYR A 144 20.01 12.02 -11.50
C TYR A 144 19.54 13.47 -11.26
N ASN A 145 20.34 14.30 -10.58
CA ASN A 145 20.00 15.69 -10.23
C ASN A 145 18.65 15.79 -9.47
N LEU A 146 18.47 14.90 -8.49
CA LEU A 146 17.26 14.88 -7.65
C LEU A 146 17.32 15.90 -6.51
N GLY A 147 18.51 16.49 -6.26
CA GLY A 147 18.74 17.47 -5.21
C GLY A 147 18.90 16.86 -3.82
N VAL A 148 19.16 15.55 -3.76
CA VAL A 148 19.44 14.80 -2.52
C VAL A 148 20.58 13.81 -2.78
N ASP A 149 21.41 13.57 -1.79
CA ASP A 149 22.46 12.57 -1.86
C ASP A 149 21.89 11.15 -1.64
N PRO A 150 22.49 10.13 -2.26
CA PRO A 150 22.15 8.74 -1.98
C PRO A 150 22.35 8.40 -0.50
N THR A 151 21.40 7.65 0.06
CA THR A 151 21.43 7.22 1.46
C THR A 151 21.69 5.72 1.62
N ASP A 152 21.75 4.98 0.51
CA ASP A 152 22.00 3.54 0.48
C ASP A 152 23.12 3.21 -0.50
N THR A 153 23.73 2.03 -0.32
CA THR A 153 24.79 1.52 -1.17
C THR A 153 24.24 0.64 -2.29
N LEU A 154 25.07 0.37 -3.29
CA LEU A 154 24.73 -0.62 -4.31
C LEU A 154 24.61 -2.01 -3.67
N TYR A 155 23.68 -2.80 -4.17
CA TYR A 155 23.39 -4.14 -3.65
C TYR A 155 23.26 -5.16 -4.78
N ALA A 156 23.50 -6.43 -4.44
CA ALA A 156 23.21 -7.55 -5.33
C ALA A 156 21.76 -7.98 -5.18
N GLU A 157 21.09 -8.18 -6.31
CA GLU A 157 19.71 -8.64 -6.31
C GLU A 157 19.60 -10.11 -5.88
N THR A 158 18.49 -10.43 -5.24
CA THR A 158 18.11 -11.79 -4.86
C THR A 158 16.67 -12.08 -5.22
N SER A 159 16.26 -13.34 -5.17
CA SER A 159 14.86 -13.74 -5.38
C SER A 159 13.88 -13.16 -4.35
N ALA A 160 14.38 -12.67 -3.22
CA ALA A 160 13.55 -12.02 -2.21
C ALA A 160 13.12 -10.61 -2.62
N GLY A 161 13.81 -9.98 -3.59
CA GLY A 161 13.62 -8.58 -3.93
C GLY A 161 14.15 -7.64 -2.84
N LYS A 162 13.91 -6.36 -3.03
CA LYS A 162 14.28 -5.31 -2.06
C LYS A 162 13.10 -4.37 -1.82
N ALA A 163 12.79 -4.13 -0.55
CA ALA A 163 11.92 -3.03 -0.16
C ALA A 163 12.70 -1.71 -0.36
N LEU A 164 12.32 -0.94 -1.37
CA LEU A 164 12.87 0.40 -1.59
C LEU A 164 12.26 1.42 -0.65
N TYR A 165 11.00 1.21 -0.29
CA TYR A 165 10.29 2.04 0.66
C TYR A 165 9.38 1.20 1.56
N SER A 166 9.38 1.53 2.84
CA SER A 166 8.42 1.01 3.81
C SER A 166 8.31 2.02 4.95
N GLY A 167 7.16 2.69 5.06
CA GLY A 167 7.01 3.76 6.03
C GLY A 167 5.64 4.42 6.00
N GLU A 168 5.58 5.64 6.50
CA GLU A 168 4.37 6.47 6.46
C GLU A 168 3.88 6.68 5.02
N ALA A 169 2.56 6.77 4.85
CA ALA A 169 1.99 6.90 3.52
C ALA A 169 2.43 8.22 2.84
N VAL A 170 2.96 8.10 1.64
CA VAL A 170 3.27 9.23 0.77
C VAL A 170 2.22 9.30 -0.33
N THR A 171 1.67 10.48 -0.56
CA THR A 171 0.67 10.69 -1.61
C THR A 171 1.33 10.92 -2.95
N GLY A 172 0.80 10.28 -4.00
CA GLY A 172 1.20 10.50 -5.37
C GLY A 172 0.44 9.65 -6.36
N ARG A 173 0.43 10.10 -7.62
CA ARG A 173 -0.14 9.38 -8.76
C ARG A 173 0.93 8.70 -9.61
N TYR A 174 2.10 9.31 -9.73
CA TYR A 174 3.17 8.84 -10.60
C TYR A 174 4.32 8.32 -9.77
N VAL A 175 4.79 7.12 -10.11
CA VAL A 175 5.96 6.50 -9.51
C VAL A 175 7.02 6.36 -10.58
N ARG A 176 8.23 6.86 -10.30
CA ARG A 176 9.35 6.80 -11.24
C ARG A 176 10.53 6.08 -10.61
N LEU A 177 11.06 5.10 -11.34
CA LEU A 177 12.27 4.38 -10.96
C LEU A 177 13.40 4.72 -11.94
N TYR A 178 14.41 5.40 -11.43
CA TYR A 178 15.65 5.70 -12.13
C TYR A 178 16.64 4.55 -11.99
N ALA A 179 17.39 4.29 -13.04
CA ALA A 179 18.48 3.32 -13.02
C ALA A 179 19.53 3.63 -14.09
N MET A 180 20.76 3.17 -13.85
CA MET A 180 21.94 3.47 -14.70
C MET A 180 22.59 2.21 -15.29
N GLY A 181 21.86 1.09 -15.27
CA GLY A 181 22.36 -0.19 -15.77
C GLY A 181 22.96 -1.08 -14.69
N LYS A 182 23.73 -2.04 -15.11
CA LYS A 182 24.21 -3.18 -14.30
C LYS A 182 25.74 -3.28 -14.29
N VAL A 183 26.26 -3.90 -13.23
CA VAL A 183 27.63 -4.42 -13.12
C VAL A 183 27.50 -5.94 -12.93
N GLY A 184 27.89 -6.72 -13.90
CA GLY A 184 27.71 -8.18 -13.89
C GLY A 184 28.96 -8.95 -13.56
N SER A 185 28.79 -10.14 -13.01
CA SER A 185 29.89 -11.08 -12.80
C SER A 185 30.28 -11.80 -14.09
N ASN A 186 29.34 -12.06 -15.00
CA ASN A 186 29.55 -12.84 -16.23
C ASN A 186 29.21 -12.06 -17.50
N THR A 187 28.78 -10.82 -17.40
CA THR A 187 28.47 -9.97 -18.54
C THR A 187 29.25 -8.67 -18.42
N THR A 188 29.65 -8.11 -19.54
CA THR A 188 30.18 -6.75 -19.59
C THR A 188 29.24 -5.80 -18.90
N SER A 189 29.79 -4.85 -18.15
CA SER A 189 28.99 -3.76 -17.60
C SER A 189 28.10 -3.18 -18.69
N GLY A 190 26.81 -3.12 -18.44
CA GLY A 190 25.83 -2.69 -19.42
C GLY A 190 24.93 -1.59 -18.85
N HIS A 191 24.27 -0.87 -19.73
CA HIS A 191 23.36 0.23 -19.36
C HIS A 191 21.89 -0.18 -19.48
N GLU A 192 21.61 -1.42 -19.84
CA GLU A 192 20.27 -1.99 -19.78
C GLU A 192 19.86 -2.30 -18.35
N ASN A 193 18.64 -1.94 -18.01
CA ASN A 193 18.01 -2.22 -16.74
C ASN A 193 16.98 -3.34 -16.92
N HIS A 194 17.03 -4.34 -16.06
CA HIS A 194 16.13 -5.48 -16.09
C HIS A 194 15.27 -5.48 -14.82
N ILE A 195 13.97 -5.27 -14.96
CA ILE A 195 13.01 -5.33 -13.84
C ILE A 195 12.12 -6.54 -14.02
N VAL A 196 12.12 -7.42 -13.04
CA VAL A 196 11.18 -8.56 -12.97
C VAL A 196 9.81 -8.06 -12.52
N GLU A 197 9.76 -7.31 -11.43
CA GLU A 197 8.52 -6.74 -10.92
C GLU A 197 8.81 -5.51 -10.06
N ILE A 198 7.92 -4.54 -10.09
CA ILE A 198 7.82 -3.46 -9.11
C ILE A 198 6.41 -3.43 -8.55
N GLN A 199 6.27 -3.63 -7.25
CA GLN A 199 5.01 -3.53 -6.55
C GLN A 199 4.95 -2.21 -5.80
N VAL A 200 3.92 -1.43 -6.06
CA VAL A 200 3.61 -0.21 -5.34
C VAL A 200 2.39 -0.48 -4.47
N ASN A 201 2.60 -0.63 -3.19
CA ASN A 201 1.57 -1.05 -2.26
C ASN A 201 0.99 0.14 -1.50
N GLY A 202 -0.34 0.17 -1.43
CA GLY A 202 -1.05 1.27 -0.81
C GLY A 202 -2.55 1.23 -1.06
N SER A 203 -3.18 2.40 -1.07
CA SER A 203 -4.61 2.55 -1.35
C SER A 203 -4.88 3.82 -2.16
N ALA A 204 -5.98 3.88 -2.90
CA ALA A 204 -6.44 5.14 -3.48
C ALA A 204 -6.72 6.17 -2.38
N THR A 205 -6.46 7.46 -2.64
CA THR A 205 -6.65 8.52 -1.62
C THR A 205 -8.09 8.74 -1.21
N ASP A 206 -9.02 8.46 -2.12
CA ASP A 206 -10.46 8.53 -1.92
C ASP A 206 -11.06 7.22 -1.38
N SER A 207 -10.25 6.16 -1.28
CA SER A 207 -10.74 4.91 -0.70
C SER A 207 -10.73 4.98 0.81
N ASP A 208 -11.88 4.64 1.41
CA ASP A 208 -11.95 4.33 2.83
C ASP A 208 -11.01 3.13 3.11
N PRO A 209 -9.96 3.27 3.94
CA PRO A 209 -9.07 2.16 4.27
C PRO A 209 -9.77 1.04 5.04
N TYR A 210 -10.97 1.30 5.53
CA TYR A 210 -11.82 0.33 6.22
C TYR A 210 -13.23 0.36 5.63
N ASP A 211 -13.74 -0.79 5.22
CA ASP A 211 -15.18 -0.92 4.89
C ASP A 211 -15.98 -1.04 6.20
N LEU A 212 -16.48 0.08 6.66
CA LEU A 212 -17.30 0.15 7.88
C LEU A 212 -18.81 -0.09 7.62
N THR A 213 -19.19 -0.39 6.39
CA THR A 213 -20.61 -0.47 5.99
C THR A 213 -21.38 -1.46 6.84
N GLU A 214 -20.92 -2.69 6.95
CA GLU A 214 -21.59 -3.73 7.73
C GLU A 214 -21.53 -3.42 9.24
N TYR A 215 -20.41 -2.89 9.73
CA TYR A 215 -20.25 -2.52 11.12
C TYR A 215 -21.22 -1.38 11.53
N ARG A 216 -21.38 -0.35 10.69
CA ARG A 216 -22.36 0.74 10.89
C ARG A 216 -23.79 0.22 10.87
N LYS A 217 -24.09 -0.77 10.02
CA LYS A 217 -25.40 -1.43 9.98
C LYS A 217 -25.68 -2.16 11.29
N ILE A 218 -24.73 -3.00 11.77
CA ILE A 218 -24.85 -3.71 13.05
C ILE A 218 -25.03 -2.73 14.21
N LEU A 219 -24.26 -1.63 14.24
CA LEU A 219 -24.39 -0.58 15.25
C LEU A 219 -25.78 0.07 15.23
N LYS A 220 -26.32 0.34 14.04
CA LYS A 220 -27.68 0.87 13.89
C LYS A 220 -28.74 -0.10 14.39
N GLU A 221 -28.59 -1.38 14.10
CA GLU A 221 -29.49 -2.45 14.58
C GLU A 221 -29.41 -2.55 16.11
N ALA A 222 -28.23 -2.53 16.72
CA ALA A 222 -28.04 -2.53 18.16
C ALA A 222 -28.69 -1.34 18.85
N LYS A 223 -28.58 -0.13 18.28
CA LYS A 223 -29.26 1.07 18.78
C LYS A 223 -30.79 0.93 18.72
N THR A 224 -31.29 0.37 17.62
CA THR A 224 -32.71 0.12 17.46
C THR A 224 -33.21 -0.88 18.49
N GLU A 225 -32.43 -1.91 18.80
CA GLU A 225 -32.74 -2.91 19.81
C GLU A 225 -32.74 -2.31 21.20
N ALA A 226 -31.72 -1.53 21.57
CA ALA A 226 -31.61 -0.85 22.86
C ALA A 226 -32.76 0.13 23.15
N ALA A 227 -33.39 0.67 22.10
CA ALA A 227 -34.51 1.62 22.23
C ALA A 227 -35.86 0.96 22.49
N LYS A 228 -35.98 -0.37 22.48
CA LYS A 228 -37.22 -1.07 22.73
C LYS A 228 -37.55 -1.06 24.23
N ASP A 229 -38.78 -0.73 24.58
CA ASP A 229 -39.29 -0.70 25.97
C ASP A 229 -39.75 -2.10 26.44
N ILE A 230 -38.94 -3.11 26.19
CA ILE A 230 -39.19 -4.51 26.54
C ILE A 230 -38.07 -5.12 27.37
N TYR A 231 -36.99 -4.38 27.60
CA TYR A 231 -35.76 -4.84 28.26
C TYR A 231 -35.58 -4.24 29.65
N THR A 232 -34.79 -4.92 30.50
CA THR A 232 -34.41 -4.36 31.79
C THR A 232 -33.40 -3.23 31.63
N ALA A 233 -33.40 -2.28 32.55
CA ALA A 233 -32.46 -1.17 32.54
C ALA A 233 -31.00 -1.63 32.57
N GLU A 234 -30.69 -2.71 33.31
CA GLU A 234 -29.33 -3.27 33.37
C GLU A 234 -28.87 -3.86 32.02
N SER A 235 -29.78 -4.59 31.35
CA SER A 235 -29.47 -5.18 30.03
C SER A 235 -29.26 -4.09 29.00
N VAL A 236 -30.07 -3.04 28.99
CA VAL A 236 -29.94 -1.89 28.08
C VAL A 236 -28.65 -1.11 28.39
N ALA A 237 -28.31 -0.92 29.67
CA ALA A 237 -27.07 -0.23 30.07
C ALA A 237 -25.82 -0.96 29.50
N ALA A 238 -25.77 -2.29 29.65
CA ALA A 238 -24.65 -3.08 29.14
C ALA A 238 -24.54 -3.03 27.60
N LEU A 239 -25.68 -2.99 26.88
CA LEU A 239 -25.65 -2.81 25.41
C LEU A 239 -25.23 -1.38 25.03
N ASN A 240 -25.67 -0.36 25.76
CA ASN A 240 -25.30 1.04 25.51
C ASN A 240 -23.81 1.31 25.74
N GLU A 241 -23.16 0.62 26.66
CA GLU A 241 -21.70 0.69 26.80
C GLU A 241 -21.00 0.23 25.53
N GLN A 242 -21.42 -0.90 24.92
CA GLN A 242 -20.87 -1.40 23.68
C GLN A 242 -21.20 -0.48 22.48
N ILE A 243 -22.38 0.07 22.42
CA ILE A 243 -22.79 1.08 21.44
C ILE A 243 -21.86 2.28 21.51
N THR A 244 -21.64 2.83 22.71
CA THR A 244 -20.78 4.00 22.94
C THR A 244 -19.32 3.71 22.51
N ALA A 245 -18.80 2.54 22.89
CA ALA A 245 -17.45 2.12 22.49
C ALA A 245 -17.33 1.99 20.95
N SER A 246 -18.37 1.45 20.31
CA SER A 246 -18.42 1.30 18.85
C SER A 246 -18.50 2.64 18.12
N GLU A 247 -19.27 3.59 18.65
CA GLU A 247 -19.33 4.96 18.12
C GLU A 247 -17.98 5.68 18.23
N ALA A 248 -17.32 5.53 19.37
CA ALA A 248 -16.00 6.12 19.59
C ALA A 248 -14.95 5.54 18.61
N LEU A 249 -14.99 4.22 18.37
CA LEU A 249 -14.10 3.58 17.39
C LEU A 249 -14.38 4.08 15.97
N ILE A 250 -15.65 4.14 15.56
CA ILE A 250 -16.00 4.66 14.23
C ILE A 250 -15.50 6.09 14.08
N ALA A 251 -15.68 6.94 15.08
CA ALA A 251 -15.21 8.32 15.05
C ALA A 251 -13.67 8.41 14.97
N GLU A 252 -12.94 7.56 15.70
CA GLU A 252 -11.47 7.47 15.59
C GLU A 252 -11.02 7.05 14.18
N LEU A 253 -11.68 6.04 13.60
CA LEU A 253 -11.38 5.56 12.25
C LEU A 253 -11.72 6.60 11.19
N ASP A 254 -12.87 7.26 11.28
CA ASP A 254 -13.28 8.34 10.38
C ASP A 254 -12.30 9.53 10.46
N ALA A 255 -11.87 9.89 11.66
CA ALA A 255 -10.88 10.95 11.84
C ALA A 255 -9.52 10.57 11.24
N ALA A 256 -9.08 9.33 11.38
CA ALA A 256 -7.85 8.82 10.79
C ALA A 256 -7.94 8.80 9.26
N ILE A 257 -9.07 8.37 8.70
CA ILE A 257 -9.35 8.39 7.26
C ILE A 257 -9.28 9.84 6.73
N ASN A 258 -9.98 10.77 7.37
CA ASN A 258 -10.05 12.17 6.97
C ASN A 258 -8.70 12.90 7.09
N ALA A 259 -7.88 12.53 8.08
CA ALA A 259 -6.54 13.08 8.26
C ALA A 259 -5.52 12.50 7.26
N GLY A 260 -5.92 11.55 6.43
CA GLY A 260 -5.01 10.87 5.52
C GLY A 260 -4.05 9.90 6.21
N ASN A 261 -4.20 9.70 7.52
CA ASN A 261 -3.40 8.76 8.28
C ASN A 261 -4.01 7.36 8.17
N GLN A 262 -3.22 6.40 7.73
CA GLN A 262 -3.56 4.99 8.01
C GLN A 262 -3.51 4.83 9.52
N PRO A 263 -4.54 4.29 10.19
CA PRO A 263 -4.42 3.98 11.60
C PRO A 263 -3.27 2.95 11.74
N ASN A 264 -2.16 3.40 12.32
CA ASN A 264 -0.98 2.54 12.58
C ASN A 264 -1.23 1.51 13.70
N LYS A 265 -2.48 1.34 14.12
CA LYS A 265 -2.85 0.40 15.16
C LYS A 265 -3.24 -0.92 14.53
N SER A 266 -2.54 -1.99 14.91
CA SER A 266 -3.01 -3.33 14.61
C SER A 266 -4.40 -3.55 15.23
N TRP A 267 -5.27 -4.31 14.59
CA TRP A 267 -6.59 -4.65 15.13
C TRP A 267 -6.51 -5.30 16.51
N SER A 268 -5.39 -5.96 16.84
CA SER A 268 -5.12 -6.47 18.18
C SER A 268 -5.04 -5.36 19.23
N GLU A 269 -4.54 -4.18 18.92
CA GLU A 269 -4.50 -3.03 19.85
C GLU A 269 -5.88 -2.43 20.04
N VAL A 270 -6.71 -2.42 19.01
CA VAL A 270 -8.11 -1.96 19.10
C VAL A 270 -8.94 -2.96 19.89
N ALA A 271 -8.78 -4.25 19.67
CA ALA A 271 -9.46 -5.32 20.40
C ALA A 271 -9.09 -5.36 21.89
N LEU A 272 -7.84 -5.03 22.24
CA LEU A 272 -7.36 -4.97 23.63
C LEU A 272 -7.93 -3.80 24.44
N ARG A 273 -8.62 -2.84 23.81
CA ARG A 273 -9.31 -1.74 24.50
C ARG A 273 -10.77 -2.07 24.85
N GLN A 274 -11.22 -3.29 24.62
CA GLN A 274 -12.52 -3.73 25.12
C GLN A 274 -12.45 -3.97 26.64
N PRO A 275 -13.41 -3.45 27.43
CA PRO A 275 -13.51 -3.73 28.85
C PRO A 275 -13.82 -5.20 29.14
#